data_b31d0076de46369daaac1eb4ba9e6e2b
#
_entry.id   b31d0076de46369daaac1eb4ba9e6e2b
#
_cell.length_a   1.000
_cell.length_b   1.000
_cell.length_c   1.000
_cell.angle_alpha   90.00
_cell.angle_beta   90.00
_cell.angle_gamma   90.00
#
_symmetry.space_group_name_H-M   'P 1'
#
loop_
_entity.id
_entity.type
_entity.pdbx_description
1 polymer ?
#
loop_
_entity_poly.entity_id
_entity_poly.type
_entity_poly.pdbx_seq_one_letter_code
_entity_poly.pdbx_strand_id
1 'polypeptide(L)'
;MKKMNRREFLTLSGAAVVALSLAGCGGGSSAPAAPTNGKEAKVLEAINKYRGELPALTLDSGLDPAMEIVVKLAKGEMEFDENAANALTAAYAPYKGFFAPIGVRMENGDDDTDVTPVVTPVCVYSDNAELMAQNLNNQLDEGAKANLKSPAIKLVNIKTFEYSGVTYWVALIAESKVKP
;
A
#
# COMPACT_ATOMS: atom_id res chain seq x y z
N MET A 1 19.55 18.93 6.32
CA MET A 1 18.67 17.89 5.73
C MET A 1 17.30 18.53 5.60
N LYS A 2 16.71 18.56 4.39
CA LYS A 2 15.38 19.13 4.16
C LYS A 2 14.35 18.10 4.59
N LYS A 3 13.52 18.41 5.58
CA LYS A 3 12.46 17.52 6.03
C LYS A 3 11.29 17.58 5.04
N MET A 4 10.80 16.42 4.64
CA MET A 4 9.62 16.31 3.78
C MET A 4 8.34 16.60 4.57
N ASN A 5 7.41 17.30 3.95
CA ASN A 5 6.12 17.61 4.55
C ASN A 5 5.00 16.73 3.93
N ARG A 6 3.80 16.79 4.53
CA ARG A 6 2.61 16.02 4.11
C ARG A 6 2.25 16.21 2.63
N ARG A 7 2.48 17.40 2.06
CA ARG A 7 2.19 17.66 0.65
C ARG A 7 3.14 16.88 -0.26
N GLU A 8 4.41 16.77 0.13
CA GLU A 8 5.41 16.01 -0.63
C GLU A 8 5.14 14.50 -0.57
N PHE A 9 4.66 13.98 0.58
CA PHE A 9 4.22 12.57 0.67
C PHE A 9 2.94 12.30 -0.12
N LEU A 10 1.93 13.18 -0.01
CA LEU A 10 0.70 13.05 -0.78
C LEU A 10 0.94 13.23 -2.28
N THR A 11 1.96 14.01 -2.68
CA THR A 11 2.41 14.05 -4.08
C THR A 11 3.16 12.78 -4.47
N LEU A 12 3.93 12.15 -3.58
CA LEU A 12 4.53 10.84 -3.84
C LEU A 12 3.46 9.73 -3.90
N SER A 13 2.44 9.81 -3.04
CA SER A 13 1.34 8.85 -3.00
C SER A 13 0.15 9.19 -3.91
N GLY A 14 0.05 10.45 -4.39
CA GLY A 14 -1.11 10.97 -5.11
C GLY A 14 -0.84 11.65 -6.45
N ALA A 15 0.40 11.86 -6.85
CA ALA A 15 0.70 12.65 -8.05
C ALA A 15 1.53 11.91 -9.10
N ALA A 16 1.07 10.74 -9.51
CA ALA A 16 1.44 10.21 -10.83
C ALA A 16 0.19 9.97 -11.66
N VAL A 17 -0.73 10.93 -11.67
CA VAL A 17 -1.70 11.01 -12.76
C VAL A 17 -1.03 11.78 -13.89
N VAL A 18 -0.11 11.15 -14.58
CA VAL A 18 0.21 11.50 -15.95
C VAL A 18 -0.51 10.50 -16.81
N ALA A 19 -1.64 10.92 -17.35
CA ALA A 19 -2.29 10.26 -18.44
C ALA A 19 -1.32 10.05 -19.60
N LEU A 20 -0.95 8.79 -19.83
CA LEU A 20 -0.48 8.31 -21.11
C LEU A 20 -1.23 7.03 -21.42
N SER A 21 -2.39 7.22 -22.06
CA SER A 21 -3.00 6.19 -22.89
C SER A 21 -2.01 5.72 -23.92
N LEU A 22 -1.74 4.42 -24.01
CA LEU A 22 -1.70 3.72 -25.30
C LEU A 22 -1.57 2.21 -25.09
N ALA A 23 -2.38 1.54 -25.86
CA ALA A 23 -2.60 0.13 -26.01
C ALA A 23 -1.33 -0.74 -26.15
N GLY A 24 -1.42 -1.97 -25.66
CA GLY A 24 -0.47 -3.02 -26.00
C GLY A 24 -0.76 -4.31 -25.28
N CYS A 25 -1.53 -5.17 -25.91
CA CYS A 25 -1.75 -6.57 -25.53
C CYS A 25 -0.44 -7.38 -25.66
N GLY A 26 -0.14 -8.25 -24.70
CA GLY A 26 0.98 -9.18 -24.83
C GLY A 26 1.22 -9.95 -23.52
N GLY A 27 0.86 -11.22 -23.53
CA GLY A 27 0.88 -12.11 -22.38
C GLY A 27 2.28 -12.49 -21.90
N GLY A 28 2.36 -12.67 -20.61
CA GLY A 28 3.41 -13.37 -19.88
C GLY A 28 2.75 -13.90 -18.63
N SER A 29 2.34 -15.16 -18.67
CA SER A 29 1.69 -15.84 -17.56
C SER A 29 2.74 -16.21 -16.51
N SER A 30 2.98 -15.30 -15.56
CA SER A 30 3.52 -15.70 -14.27
C SER A 30 2.33 -16.02 -13.39
N ALA A 31 2.24 -17.28 -12.94
CA ALA A 31 1.22 -17.68 -11.98
C ALA A 31 1.25 -16.73 -10.77
N PRO A 32 0.09 -16.32 -10.22
CA PRO A 32 0.06 -15.48 -9.05
C PRO A 32 0.83 -16.17 -7.92
N ALA A 33 1.77 -15.45 -7.31
CA ALA A 33 2.44 -15.95 -6.12
C ALA A 33 1.39 -16.20 -5.04
N ALA A 34 1.30 -17.44 -4.56
CA ALA A 34 0.42 -17.78 -3.46
C ALA A 34 0.89 -17.00 -2.21
N PRO A 35 -0.04 -16.55 -1.35
CA PRO A 35 0.32 -15.91 -0.08
C PRO A 35 1.26 -16.82 0.71
N THR A 36 2.32 -16.23 1.27
CA THR A 36 3.36 -16.98 2.00
C THR A 36 2.88 -17.48 3.36
N ASN A 37 1.74 -16.96 3.86
CA ASN A 37 1.09 -17.45 5.08
C ASN A 37 -0.44 -17.33 5.00
N GLY A 38 -1.14 -18.05 5.90
CA GLY A 38 -2.60 -18.06 5.93
C GLY A 38 -3.25 -16.72 6.33
N LYS A 39 -2.53 -15.88 7.07
CA LYS A 39 -3.02 -14.54 7.47
C LYS A 39 -3.11 -13.62 6.26
N GLU A 40 -2.09 -13.58 5.42
CA GLU A 40 -2.06 -12.75 4.20
C GLU A 40 -3.13 -13.18 3.20
N ALA A 41 -3.41 -14.48 3.09
CA ALA A 41 -4.52 -14.97 2.27
C ALA A 41 -5.87 -14.45 2.74
N LYS A 42 -6.11 -14.41 4.06
CA LYS A 42 -7.34 -13.86 4.64
C LYS A 42 -7.47 -12.35 4.45
N VAL A 43 -6.36 -11.62 4.53
CA VAL A 43 -6.36 -10.19 4.21
C VAL A 43 -6.68 -9.95 2.74
N LEU A 44 -6.10 -10.74 1.83
CA LEU A 44 -6.42 -10.66 0.39
C LEU A 44 -7.91 -10.93 0.13
N GLU A 45 -8.47 -11.96 0.80
CA GLU A 45 -9.90 -12.25 0.73
C GLU A 45 -10.73 -11.06 1.21
N ALA A 46 -10.39 -10.45 2.35
CA ALA A 46 -11.08 -9.28 2.89
C ALA A 46 -11.02 -8.08 1.94
N ILE A 47 -9.86 -7.79 1.36
CA ILE A 47 -9.70 -6.72 0.38
C ILE A 47 -10.57 -6.98 -0.85
N ASN A 48 -10.56 -8.19 -1.40
CA ASN A 48 -11.36 -8.53 -2.57
C ASN A 48 -12.86 -8.47 -2.27
N LYS A 49 -13.31 -8.89 -1.09
CA LYS A 49 -14.71 -8.70 -0.64
C LYS A 49 -15.08 -7.21 -0.55
N TYR A 50 -14.22 -6.38 0.01
CA TYR A 50 -14.43 -4.93 0.07
C TYR A 50 -14.52 -4.30 -1.32
N ARG A 51 -13.74 -4.79 -2.29
CA ARG A 51 -13.79 -4.35 -3.69
C ARG A 51 -15.10 -4.73 -4.39
N GLY A 52 -15.78 -5.76 -3.94
CA GLY A 52 -17.06 -6.23 -4.48
C GLY A 52 -16.90 -6.86 -5.87
N GLU A 53 -17.61 -6.33 -6.88
CA GLU A 53 -17.63 -6.86 -8.26
C GLU A 53 -16.39 -6.49 -9.09
N LEU A 54 -15.47 -5.69 -8.54
CA LEU A 54 -14.23 -5.36 -9.24
C LEU A 54 -13.34 -6.61 -9.39
N PRO A 55 -12.50 -6.69 -10.45
CA PRO A 55 -11.57 -7.79 -10.61
C PRO A 55 -10.70 -8.00 -9.37
N ALA A 56 -10.53 -9.24 -8.96
CA ALA A 56 -9.70 -9.58 -7.82
C ALA A 56 -8.25 -9.12 -8.02
N LEU A 57 -7.61 -8.69 -6.95
CA LEU A 57 -6.21 -8.30 -6.98
C LEU A 57 -5.31 -9.53 -7.07
N THR A 58 -4.23 -9.40 -7.83
CA THR A 58 -3.19 -10.42 -7.98
C THR A 58 -2.00 -10.09 -7.08
N LEU A 59 -1.53 -11.06 -6.33
CA LEU A 59 -0.32 -10.92 -5.52
C LEU A 59 0.92 -10.71 -6.41
N ASP A 60 1.76 -9.75 -6.03
CA ASP A 60 3.01 -9.45 -6.70
C ASP A 60 4.16 -9.25 -5.71
N SER A 61 5.07 -10.23 -5.64
CA SER A 61 6.27 -10.17 -4.80
C SER A 61 7.28 -9.11 -5.25
N GLY A 62 7.16 -8.56 -6.46
CA GLY A 62 7.99 -7.45 -6.89
C GLY A 62 7.79 -6.18 -6.05
N LEU A 63 6.70 -6.10 -5.26
CA LEU A 63 6.46 -5.03 -4.28
C LEU A 63 7.13 -5.30 -2.92
N ASP A 64 7.81 -6.44 -2.70
CA ASP A 64 8.47 -6.76 -1.43
C ASP A 64 9.47 -5.68 -0.96
N PRO A 65 10.34 -5.10 -1.83
CA PRO A 65 11.27 -4.07 -1.39
C PRO A 65 10.57 -2.83 -0.82
N ALA A 66 9.45 -2.40 -1.43
CA ALA A 66 8.65 -1.29 -0.91
C ALA A 66 7.91 -1.69 0.37
N MET A 67 7.41 -2.92 0.44
CA MET A 67 6.70 -3.44 1.61
C MET A 67 7.59 -3.47 2.85
N GLU A 68 8.86 -3.88 2.71
CA GLU A 68 9.81 -3.89 3.82
C GLU A 68 10.03 -2.49 4.41
N ILE A 69 10.13 -1.47 3.55
CA ILE A 69 10.26 -0.07 3.98
C ILE A 69 9.02 0.37 4.73
N VAL A 70 7.82 0.14 4.17
CA VAL A 70 6.55 0.55 4.80
C VAL A 70 6.35 -0.12 6.15
N VAL A 71 6.67 -1.42 6.27
CA VAL A 71 6.57 -2.14 7.56
C VAL A 71 7.54 -1.57 8.60
N LYS A 72 8.79 -1.26 8.23
CA LYS A 72 9.76 -0.63 9.14
C LYS A 72 9.28 0.74 9.61
N LEU A 73 8.73 1.55 8.70
CA LEU A 73 8.13 2.84 9.04
C LEU A 73 6.95 2.68 10.01
N ALA A 74 6.04 1.73 9.72
CA ALA A 74 4.86 1.47 10.55
C ALA A 74 5.19 0.94 11.94
N LYS A 75 6.34 0.28 12.11
CA LYS A 75 6.84 -0.21 13.40
C LYS A 75 7.71 0.82 14.15
N GLY A 76 7.99 1.97 13.54
CA GLY A 76 8.92 2.96 14.08
C GLY A 76 10.39 2.51 14.06
N GLU A 77 10.72 1.49 13.27
CA GLU A 77 12.09 1.00 13.06
C GLU A 77 12.88 1.85 12.04
N MET A 78 12.19 2.76 11.37
CA MET A 78 12.74 3.72 10.42
C MET A 78 11.97 5.03 10.52
N GLU A 79 12.65 6.16 10.41
CA GLU A 79 12.02 7.48 10.30
C GLU A 79 11.62 7.75 8.85
N PHE A 80 10.52 8.49 8.65
CA PHE A 80 10.11 8.92 7.32
C PHE A 80 10.85 10.22 6.94
N ASP A 81 12.06 10.05 6.43
CA ASP A 81 12.93 11.12 5.93
C ASP A 81 13.04 11.09 4.39
N GLU A 82 13.88 11.97 3.85
CA GLU A 82 14.18 12.03 2.41
C GLU A 82 14.77 10.71 1.88
N ASN A 83 15.57 10.00 2.69
CA ASN A 83 16.17 8.73 2.28
C ASN A 83 15.10 7.63 2.16
N ALA A 84 14.18 7.55 3.13
CA ALA A 84 13.06 6.61 3.10
C ALA A 84 12.14 6.89 1.90
N ALA A 85 11.85 8.17 1.61
CA ALA A 85 11.05 8.57 0.46
C ALA A 85 11.72 8.21 -0.88
N ASN A 86 13.03 8.46 -1.00
CA ASN A 86 13.79 8.09 -2.20
C ASN A 86 13.86 6.58 -2.38
N ALA A 87 14.04 5.82 -1.30
CA ALA A 87 14.05 4.36 -1.33
C ALA A 87 12.69 3.79 -1.76
N LEU A 88 11.59 4.34 -1.24
CA LEU A 88 10.24 3.99 -1.68
C LEU A 88 10.03 4.29 -3.17
N THR A 89 10.43 5.48 -3.62
CA THR A 89 10.33 5.88 -5.03
C THR A 89 11.10 4.91 -5.93
N ALA A 90 12.31 4.53 -5.55
CA ALA A 90 13.11 3.57 -6.29
C ALA A 90 12.45 2.17 -6.32
N ALA A 91 11.90 1.72 -5.19
CA ALA A 91 11.21 0.43 -5.09
C ALA A 91 9.93 0.37 -5.95
N TYR A 92 9.28 1.50 -6.17
CA TYR A 92 8.09 1.59 -7.01
C TYR A 92 8.37 1.89 -8.49
N ALA A 93 9.59 2.28 -8.84
CA ALA A 93 9.96 2.59 -10.23
C ALA A 93 9.56 1.51 -11.26
N PRO A 94 9.55 0.19 -10.93
CA PRO A 94 9.08 -0.84 -11.84
C PRO A 94 7.57 -0.86 -12.08
N TYR A 95 6.79 -0.01 -11.41
CA TYR A 95 5.33 -0.01 -11.47
C TYR A 95 4.78 1.21 -12.16
N LYS A 96 3.65 1.02 -12.85
CA LYS A 96 2.90 2.04 -13.57
C LYS A 96 1.68 2.45 -12.78
N GLY A 97 1.30 3.72 -12.92
CA GLY A 97 0.09 4.26 -12.34
C GLY A 97 0.20 4.51 -10.83
N PHE A 98 -0.96 4.62 -10.23
CA PHE A 98 -1.05 4.90 -8.80
C PHE A 98 -0.66 3.67 -7.98
N PHE A 99 0.11 3.89 -6.95
CA PHE A 99 0.32 2.93 -5.88
C PHE A 99 0.19 3.63 -4.52
N ALA A 100 -0.28 2.92 -3.52
CA ALA A 100 -0.38 3.45 -2.17
C ALA A 100 -0.23 2.34 -1.13
N PRO A 101 0.35 2.65 0.03
CA PRO A 101 0.21 1.81 1.20
C PRO A 101 -1.20 1.91 1.77
N ILE A 102 -1.82 0.77 2.00
CA ILE A 102 -3.11 0.61 2.65
C ILE A 102 -2.87 0.00 4.03
N GLY A 103 -3.53 0.49 5.06
CA GLY A 103 -3.39 -0.03 6.42
C GLY A 103 -2.38 0.72 7.27
N VAL A 104 -1.84 1.81 6.76
CA VAL A 104 -1.02 2.76 7.53
C VAL A 104 -1.58 4.17 7.38
N ARG A 105 -1.33 5.01 8.38
CA ARG A 105 -1.63 6.44 8.37
C ARG A 105 -0.35 7.22 8.65
N MET A 106 -0.20 8.34 7.98
CA MET A 106 0.84 9.29 8.29
C MET A 106 0.26 10.37 9.21
N GLU A 107 0.88 10.55 10.36
CA GLU A 107 0.56 11.62 11.30
C GLU A 107 1.71 12.61 11.28
N ASN A 108 1.40 13.87 10.96
CA ASN A 108 2.36 14.95 11.08
C ASN A 108 2.20 15.58 12.47
N GLY A 109 3.29 16.08 13.05
CA GLY A 109 3.18 17.15 14.01
C GLY A 109 2.49 18.38 13.39
N ASP A 110 1.97 19.26 14.24
CA ASP A 110 1.30 20.49 13.79
C ASP A 110 2.10 21.21 12.71
N ASP A 111 1.39 21.79 11.72
CA ASP A 111 1.94 22.37 10.47
C ASP A 111 3.08 23.41 10.67
N ASP A 112 3.27 23.92 11.89
CA ASP A 112 4.30 24.92 12.26
C ASP A 112 5.53 24.31 12.96
N THR A 113 5.56 23.01 13.21
CA THR A 113 6.69 22.37 13.87
C THR A 113 7.47 21.49 12.88
N ASP A 114 8.78 21.62 12.95
CA ASP A 114 9.78 20.83 12.20
C ASP A 114 9.83 19.37 12.67
N VAL A 115 8.65 18.73 12.80
CA VAL A 115 8.48 17.37 13.32
C VAL A 115 8.48 16.36 12.17
N THR A 116 9.29 15.33 12.28
CA THR A 116 9.32 14.22 11.34
C THR A 116 7.97 13.48 11.34
N PRO A 117 7.34 13.27 10.17
CA PRO A 117 6.08 12.53 10.09
C PRO A 117 6.21 11.11 10.65
N VAL A 118 5.22 10.67 11.40
CA VAL A 118 5.15 9.31 11.94
C VAL A 118 4.17 8.49 11.11
N VAL A 119 4.60 7.30 10.71
CA VAL A 119 3.74 6.33 10.03
C VAL A 119 3.23 5.32 11.06
N THR A 120 1.92 5.24 11.24
CA THR A 120 1.28 4.35 12.21
C THR A 120 0.43 3.28 11.52
N PRO A 121 0.45 2.01 11.98
CA PRO A 121 -0.44 0.99 11.46
C PRO A 121 -1.87 1.22 11.97
N VAL A 122 -2.87 1.06 11.08
CA VAL A 122 -4.29 1.29 11.42
C VAL A 122 -5.18 0.08 11.16
N CYS A 123 -4.78 -0.85 10.31
CA CYS A 123 -5.58 -2.03 9.98
C CYS A 123 -5.21 -3.23 10.84
N VAL A 124 -6.07 -3.51 11.83
CA VAL A 124 -5.91 -4.68 12.71
C VAL A 124 -6.32 -5.95 11.98
N TYR A 125 -5.49 -6.99 12.11
CA TYR A 125 -5.78 -8.31 11.56
C TYR A 125 -6.88 -9.02 12.35
N SER A 126 -7.71 -9.77 11.63
CA SER A 126 -8.67 -10.74 12.18
C SER A 126 -8.67 -12.00 11.34
N ASP A 127 -8.90 -13.17 11.97
CA ASP A 127 -9.11 -14.42 11.25
C ASP A 127 -10.42 -14.45 10.45
N ASN A 128 -11.31 -13.49 10.68
CA ASN A 128 -12.57 -13.32 9.97
C ASN A 128 -12.43 -12.29 8.84
N ALA A 129 -12.28 -12.75 7.60
CA ALA A 129 -12.15 -11.90 6.42
C ALA A 129 -13.38 -11.01 6.17
N GLU A 130 -14.58 -11.48 6.52
CA GLU A 130 -15.83 -10.69 6.42
C GLU A 130 -15.79 -9.49 7.36
N LEU A 131 -15.42 -9.73 8.61
CA LEU A 131 -15.30 -8.65 9.60
C LEU A 131 -14.21 -7.65 9.21
N MET A 132 -13.06 -8.12 8.69
CA MET A 132 -12.04 -7.21 8.18
C MET A 132 -12.57 -6.36 7.02
N ALA A 133 -13.29 -6.97 6.06
CA ALA A 133 -13.87 -6.24 4.93
C ALA A 133 -14.87 -5.16 5.38
N GLN A 134 -15.73 -5.46 6.35
CA GLN A 134 -16.68 -4.50 6.93
C GLN A 134 -15.95 -3.36 7.66
N ASN A 135 -14.88 -3.65 8.37
CA ASN A 135 -14.11 -2.68 9.14
C ASN A 135 -13.28 -1.73 8.26
N LEU A 136 -13.00 -2.07 6.99
CA LEU A 136 -12.22 -1.21 6.10
C LEU A 136 -12.80 0.20 5.95
N ASN A 137 -14.13 0.32 5.96
CA ASN A 137 -14.78 1.64 5.92
C ASN A 137 -14.42 2.55 7.10
N ASN A 138 -14.11 1.98 8.27
CA ASN A 138 -13.77 2.71 9.48
C ASN A 138 -12.25 2.90 9.65
N GLN A 139 -11.47 2.00 9.07
CA GLN A 139 -10.01 1.98 9.22
C GLN A 139 -9.29 2.79 8.15
N LEU A 140 -9.90 2.96 6.97
CA LEU A 140 -9.29 3.65 5.85
C LEU A 140 -9.79 5.09 5.73
N ASP A 141 -8.91 6.00 5.33
CA ASP A 141 -9.29 7.33 4.86
C ASP A 141 -9.95 7.27 3.46
N GLU A 142 -10.55 8.38 3.03
CA GLU A 142 -11.28 8.44 1.76
C GLU A 142 -10.36 8.21 0.54
N GLY A 143 -9.10 8.62 0.61
CA GLY A 143 -8.13 8.37 -0.46
C GLY A 143 -7.83 6.87 -0.61
N ALA A 144 -7.55 6.18 0.50
CA ALA A 144 -7.32 4.75 0.51
C ALA A 144 -8.53 3.95 0.04
N LYS A 145 -9.75 4.37 0.44
CA LYS A 145 -11.02 3.78 -0.05
C LYS A 145 -11.17 3.93 -1.56
N ALA A 146 -10.96 5.15 -2.07
CA ALA A 146 -11.04 5.43 -3.51
C ALA A 146 -10.04 4.59 -4.30
N ASN A 147 -8.82 4.47 -3.81
CA ASN A 147 -7.77 3.66 -4.43
C ASN A 147 -8.15 2.19 -4.50
N LEU A 148 -8.61 1.60 -3.39
CA LEU A 148 -9.06 0.20 -3.37
C LEU A 148 -10.26 -0.04 -4.30
N LYS A 149 -11.12 0.95 -4.50
CA LYS A 149 -12.26 0.88 -5.42
C LYS A 149 -11.92 1.22 -6.87
N SER A 150 -10.66 1.54 -7.18
CA SER A 150 -10.25 1.80 -8.56
C SER A 150 -10.16 0.51 -9.37
N PRO A 151 -10.80 0.44 -10.56
CA PRO A 151 -10.68 -0.70 -11.47
C PRO A 151 -9.30 -0.78 -12.14
N ALA A 152 -8.52 0.29 -12.10
CA ALA A 152 -7.15 0.31 -12.62
C ALA A 152 -6.19 -0.53 -11.76
N ILE A 153 -6.43 -0.59 -10.45
CA ILE A 153 -5.60 -1.35 -9.52
C ILE A 153 -5.78 -2.85 -9.72
N LYS A 154 -4.69 -3.56 -9.97
CA LYS A 154 -4.67 -5.00 -10.29
C LYS A 154 -3.71 -5.80 -9.43
N LEU A 155 -2.65 -5.15 -8.93
CA LEU A 155 -1.58 -5.80 -8.20
C LEU A 155 -1.64 -5.43 -6.72
N VAL A 156 -1.27 -6.38 -5.87
CA VAL A 156 -1.18 -6.17 -4.43
C VAL A 156 -0.03 -6.99 -3.85
N ASN A 157 0.63 -6.44 -2.84
CA ASN A 157 1.46 -7.17 -1.90
C ASN A 157 0.90 -6.96 -0.50
N ILE A 158 0.93 -7.98 0.33
CA ILE A 158 0.35 -7.95 1.68
C ILE A 158 1.37 -8.46 2.67
N LYS A 159 1.48 -7.78 3.81
CA LYS A 159 2.29 -8.21 4.94
C LYS A 159 1.50 -8.08 6.24
N THR A 160 1.59 -9.09 7.08
CA THR A 160 1.13 -9.03 8.47
C THR A 160 2.33 -8.94 9.41
N PHE A 161 2.20 -8.17 10.47
CA PHE A 161 3.26 -7.98 11.45
C PHE A 161 2.70 -7.66 12.84
N GLU A 162 3.49 -7.95 13.88
CA GLU A 162 3.15 -7.60 15.25
C GLU A 162 3.70 -6.21 15.60
N TYR A 163 2.86 -5.39 16.23
CA TYR A 163 3.24 -4.09 16.78
C TYR A 163 2.48 -3.84 18.08
N SER A 164 3.20 -3.54 19.16
CA SER A 164 2.63 -3.34 20.52
C SER A 164 1.65 -4.46 20.96
N GLY A 165 1.96 -5.72 20.63
CA GLY A 165 1.16 -6.88 21.02
C GLY A 165 -0.12 -7.10 20.20
N VAL A 166 -0.29 -6.33 19.10
CA VAL A 166 -1.42 -6.46 18.18
C VAL A 166 -0.92 -6.85 16.81
N THR A 167 -1.59 -7.79 16.13
CA THR A 167 -1.30 -8.10 14.72
C THR A 167 -1.97 -7.07 13.83
N TYR A 168 -1.17 -6.40 13.02
CA TYR A 168 -1.61 -5.48 11.97
C TYR A 168 -1.32 -6.06 10.59
N TRP A 169 -1.95 -5.48 9.58
CA TRP A 169 -1.62 -5.76 8.19
C TRP A 169 -1.48 -4.48 7.38
N VAL A 170 -0.64 -4.55 6.36
CA VAL A 170 -0.42 -3.51 5.35
C VAL A 170 -0.53 -4.16 3.98
N ALA A 171 -1.13 -3.46 3.03
CA ALA A 171 -1.13 -3.84 1.63
C ALA A 171 -0.55 -2.70 0.78
N LEU A 172 0.30 -3.05 -0.17
CA LEU A 172 0.73 -2.17 -1.24
C LEU A 172 -0.02 -2.53 -2.50
N ILE A 173 -0.63 -1.54 -3.14
CA ILE A 173 -1.42 -1.71 -4.36
C ILE A 173 -0.77 -0.97 -5.52
N ALA A 174 -0.90 -1.54 -6.73
CA ALA A 174 -0.39 -0.93 -7.96
C ALA A 174 -1.28 -1.27 -9.16
N GLU A 175 -1.22 -0.46 -10.23
CA GLU A 175 -1.98 -0.72 -11.45
C GLU A 175 -1.37 -1.85 -12.28
N SER A 176 -0.09 -1.73 -12.62
CA SER A 176 0.65 -2.69 -13.43
C SER A 176 2.16 -2.50 -13.33
N LYS A 177 2.92 -3.47 -13.82
CA LYS A 177 4.37 -3.29 -14.05
C LYS A 177 4.62 -2.43 -15.28
N VAL A 178 5.68 -1.63 -15.25
CA VAL A 178 6.23 -1.00 -16.45
C VAL A 178 6.84 -2.11 -17.29
N LYS A 179 6.48 -2.19 -18.56
CA LYS A 179 7.18 -3.09 -19.48
C LYS A 179 8.63 -2.60 -19.64
N PRO A 180 9.63 -3.49 -19.54
CA PRO A 180 11.00 -3.15 -19.86
C PRO A 180 11.14 -2.72 -21.33
#